data_3b6973976eeea00d6bb6a930e2fdd2ed
#
_entry.id   3b6973976eeea00d6bb6a930e2fdd2ed
#
_cell.length_a   1.000
_cell.length_b   1.000
_cell.length_c   1.000
_cell.angle_alpha   90.00
_cell.angle_beta   90.00
_cell.angle_gamma   90.00
#
_symmetry.space_group_name_H-M   'P 1'
#
loop_
_entity.id
_entity.type
_entity.pdbx_description
1 polymer ?
#
loop_
_entity_poly.entity_id
_entity_poly.type
_entity_poly.pdbx_seq_one_letter_code
_entity_poly.pdbx_strand_id
1 'polypeptide(L)'
;KQLEEKGLKSIIVFGVPLPESKDEVASPDYSSTGIVQRAIRELKKQTDLVVIGDVCLCQYTSHGHCGLIKENDDTDDGVEILNDESLKYIAKVAVSYAKAGVDIVAPSDMMDGRVDAIRTALDENGFYNVMIMSYSAKYASAFYEPFRAAADSSPTCGNRKSYQMDPANALEAIRECELDVIEGADFLMVKPALPYLDIIKTIREEFTLPLVSYNVSGEYSMIMAAIEKGFLTENAILESLISIKRAGSDLIITNFASYVLLNDLL
;
A
#
# COMPACT_ATOMS: atom_id res chain seq x y z
N LYS A 1 -3.74 15.86 14.15
CA LYS A 1 -3.21 16.71 15.24
C LYS A 1 -3.10 15.94 16.55
N GLN A 2 -4.21 15.48 17.13
CA GLN A 2 -4.16 14.75 18.42
C GLN A 2 -3.17 13.57 18.41
N LEU A 3 -3.14 12.77 17.33
CA LEU A 3 -2.19 11.65 17.20
C LEU A 3 -0.75 12.13 16.97
N GLU A 4 -0.56 13.24 16.25
CA GLU A 4 0.74 13.90 16.07
C GLU A 4 1.31 14.37 17.40
N GLU A 5 0.49 15.01 18.25
CA GLU A 5 0.86 15.41 19.61
C GLU A 5 1.23 14.20 20.49
N LYS A 6 0.65 13.03 20.21
CA LYS A 6 0.96 11.74 20.85
C LYS A 6 2.15 11.00 20.21
N GLY A 7 2.79 11.59 19.21
CA GLY A 7 4.03 11.06 18.63
C GLY A 7 3.90 10.39 17.26
N LEU A 8 2.70 10.39 16.64
CA LEU A 8 2.58 9.91 15.24
C LEU A 8 3.51 10.73 14.33
N LYS A 9 4.28 10.04 13.47
CA LYS A 9 5.24 10.70 12.56
C LYS A 9 4.79 10.70 11.11
N SER A 10 3.99 9.74 10.72
CA SER A 10 3.54 9.61 9.33
C SER A 10 2.13 9.07 9.24
N ILE A 11 1.48 9.34 8.11
CA ILE A 11 0.16 8.83 7.78
C ILE A 11 0.12 8.41 6.31
N ILE A 12 -0.47 7.25 6.05
CA ILE A 12 -0.79 6.84 4.67
C ILE A 12 -2.26 7.14 4.36
N VAL A 13 -2.51 7.72 3.19
CA VAL A 13 -3.84 8.10 2.73
C VAL A 13 -4.27 7.26 1.55
N PHE A 14 -5.53 6.85 1.57
CA PHE A 14 -6.22 6.10 0.51
C PHE A 14 -7.44 6.89 0.05
N GLY A 15 -7.68 6.89 -1.25
CA GLY A 15 -8.87 7.53 -1.79
C GLY A 15 -10.04 6.55 -1.90
N VAL A 16 -11.24 7.04 -1.57
CA VAL A 16 -12.49 6.32 -1.84
C VAL A 16 -13.39 7.28 -2.62
N PRO A 17 -13.36 7.23 -3.97
CA PRO A 17 -14.21 8.06 -4.80
C PRO A 17 -15.66 7.61 -4.75
N LEU A 18 -16.58 8.48 -5.18
CA LEU A 18 -17.97 8.08 -5.37
C LEU A 18 -18.06 7.05 -6.51
N PRO A 19 -18.90 6.02 -6.38
CA PRO A 19 -18.99 4.94 -7.39
C PRO A 19 -19.25 5.45 -8.81
N GLU A 20 -20.08 6.48 -8.97
CA GLU A 20 -20.42 7.09 -10.27
C GLU A 20 -19.26 7.84 -10.92
N SER A 21 -18.18 8.10 -10.20
CA SER A 21 -16.99 8.78 -10.73
C SER A 21 -15.92 7.81 -11.24
N LYS A 22 -16.07 6.52 -10.95
CA LYS A 22 -15.10 5.49 -11.41
C LYS A 22 -15.21 5.28 -12.92
N ASP A 23 -14.06 5.05 -13.56
CA ASP A 23 -13.98 4.74 -14.99
C ASP A 23 -12.93 3.65 -15.28
N GLU A 24 -12.76 3.28 -16.55
CA GLU A 24 -11.86 2.19 -16.93
C GLU A 24 -10.37 2.53 -16.73
N VAL A 25 -10.01 3.80 -16.67
CA VAL A 25 -8.63 4.30 -16.59
C VAL A 25 -8.32 5.04 -15.30
N ALA A 26 -9.20 4.94 -14.30
CA ALA A 26 -9.05 5.57 -12.99
C ALA A 26 -8.83 7.10 -13.07
N SER A 27 -9.49 7.81 -13.98
CA SER A 27 -9.22 9.23 -14.23
C SER A 27 -9.38 10.14 -13.01
N PRO A 28 -10.28 9.89 -12.03
CA PRO A 28 -10.38 10.71 -10.85
C PRO A 28 -9.15 10.64 -9.92
N ASP A 29 -8.35 9.55 -9.99
CA ASP A 29 -7.19 9.36 -9.13
C ASP A 29 -6.05 10.34 -9.43
N TYR A 30 -5.84 10.70 -10.71
CA TYR A 30 -4.85 11.70 -11.09
C TYR A 30 -5.43 13.10 -11.35
N SER A 31 -6.66 13.33 -10.94
CA SER A 31 -7.28 14.66 -11.01
C SER A 31 -6.62 15.64 -10.02
N SER A 32 -6.30 16.84 -10.46
CA SER A 32 -5.73 17.88 -9.58
C SER A 32 -6.64 18.26 -8.41
N THR A 33 -7.93 17.97 -8.51
CA THR A 33 -8.96 18.23 -7.49
C THR A 33 -9.48 16.95 -6.84
N GLY A 34 -8.81 15.81 -7.08
CA GLY A 34 -9.14 14.51 -6.51
C GLY A 34 -9.13 14.51 -4.98
N ILE A 35 -9.80 13.52 -4.40
CA ILE A 35 -9.97 13.46 -2.94
C ILE A 35 -8.63 13.31 -2.21
N VAL A 36 -7.70 12.50 -2.73
CA VAL A 36 -6.36 12.30 -2.13
C VAL A 36 -5.52 13.57 -2.25
N GLN A 37 -5.49 14.22 -3.42
CA GLN A 37 -4.77 15.48 -3.62
C GLN A 37 -5.27 16.59 -2.67
N ARG A 38 -6.56 16.64 -2.42
CA ARG A 38 -7.16 17.56 -1.44
C ARG A 38 -6.76 17.21 -0.02
N ALA A 39 -6.79 15.92 0.33
CA ALA A 39 -6.38 15.45 1.65
C ALA A 39 -4.88 15.73 1.91
N ILE A 40 -4.01 15.46 0.93
CA ILE A 40 -2.57 15.76 1.03
C ILE A 40 -2.36 17.24 1.33
N ARG A 41 -2.96 18.16 0.54
CA ARG A 41 -2.81 19.61 0.75
C ARG A 41 -3.28 20.03 2.14
N GLU A 42 -4.38 19.47 2.61
CA GLU A 42 -4.93 19.84 3.91
C GLU A 42 -4.08 19.29 5.07
N LEU A 43 -3.57 18.05 4.95
CA LEU A 43 -2.64 17.48 5.92
C LEU A 43 -1.35 18.31 6.00
N LYS A 44 -0.72 18.61 4.86
CA LYS A 44 0.53 19.41 4.79
C LYS A 44 0.35 20.83 5.33
N LYS A 45 -0.86 21.39 5.24
CA LYS A 45 -1.17 22.70 5.81
C LYS A 45 -1.38 22.68 7.32
N GLN A 46 -1.89 21.59 7.86
CA GLN A 46 -2.34 21.50 9.25
C GLN A 46 -1.42 20.72 10.19
N THR A 47 -0.48 19.95 9.67
CA THR A 47 0.40 19.03 10.43
C THR A 47 1.81 19.02 9.86
N ASP A 48 2.77 18.57 10.67
CA ASP A 48 4.14 18.30 10.25
C ASP A 48 4.36 16.79 9.95
N LEU A 49 3.27 16.02 9.80
CA LEU A 49 3.34 14.61 9.46
C LEU A 49 3.97 14.38 8.08
N VAL A 50 4.76 13.33 7.98
CA VAL A 50 5.13 12.75 6.69
C VAL A 50 3.88 12.14 6.07
N VAL A 51 3.46 12.66 4.92
CA VAL A 51 2.27 12.19 4.21
C VAL A 51 2.67 11.21 3.12
N ILE A 52 2.11 10.00 3.21
CA ILE A 52 2.32 8.91 2.25
C ILE A 52 1.04 8.76 1.43
N GLY A 53 1.14 8.78 0.10
CA GLY A 53 0.00 8.55 -0.80
C GLY A 53 0.04 7.15 -1.38
N ASP A 54 -0.99 6.33 -1.12
CA ASP A 54 -1.12 5.02 -1.78
C ASP A 54 -1.41 5.21 -3.27
N VAL A 55 -0.59 4.64 -4.14
CA VAL A 55 -0.74 4.74 -5.59
C VAL A 55 -1.28 3.41 -6.09
N CYS A 56 -2.56 3.39 -6.44
CA CYS A 56 -3.21 2.19 -6.99
C CYS A 56 -4.51 2.57 -7.71
N LEU A 57 -4.72 2.04 -8.89
CA LEU A 57 -5.91 2.32 -9.68
C LEU A 57 -7.19 1.67 -9.14
N CYS A 58 -7.10 0.63 -8.30
CA CYS A 58 -8.23 -0.25 -7.96
C CYS A 58 -9.42 0.43 -7.25
N GLN A 59 -9.21 1.52 -6.52
CA GLN A 59 -10.30 2.27 -5.90
C GLN A 59 -11.08 3.10 -6.93
N TYR A 60 -10.45 3.41 -8.06
CA TYR A 60 -10.93 4.37 -9.06
C TYR A 60 -11.33 3.72 -10.40
N THR A 61 -10.91 2.47 -10.63
CA THR A 61 -11.36 1.72 -11.81
C THR A 61 -12.77 1.18 -11.60
N SER A 62 -13.59 1.18 -12.65
CA SER A 62 -14.93 0.60 -12.65
C SER A 62 -14.95 -0.91 -12.41
N HIS A 63 -13.85 -1.58 -12.75
CA HIS A 63 -13.69 -3.04 -12.62
C HIS A 63 -12.93 -3.47 -11.35
N GLY A 64 -12.35 -2.54 -10.57
CA GLY A 64 -11.68 -2.83 -9.29
C GLY A 64 -10.31 -3.51 -9.40
N HIS A 65 -9.72 -3.70 -10.59
CA HIS A 65 -8.35 -4.17 -10.74
C HIS A 65 -7.33 -3.03 -10.56
N CYS A 66 -6.10 -3.40 -10.15
CA CYS A 66 -5.01 -2.46 -9.87
C CYS A 66 -4.31 -1.93 -11.13
N GLY A 67 -4.55 -2.54 -12.28
CA GLY A 67 -4.11 -2.12 -13.62
C GLY A 67 -5.27 -2.08 -14.58
N LEU A 68 -5.02 -1.65 -15.80
CA LEU A 68 -5.98 -1.74 -16.90
C LEU A 68 -6.21 -3.21 -17.27
N ILE A 69 -7.42 -3.51 -17.73
CA ILE A 69 -7.80 -4.86 -18.13
C ILE A 69 -8.25 -4.91 -19.59
N LYS A 70 -8.15 -6.09 -20.16
CA LYS A 70 -8.77 -6.48 -21.42
C LYS A 70 -9.49 -7.80 -21.22
N GLU A 71 -10.68 -7.95 -21.79
CA GLU A 71 -11.38 -9.23 -21.83
C GLU A 71 -10.51 -10.28 -22.55
N ASN A 72 -10.36 -11.44 -21.93
CA ASN A 72 -9.60 -12.55 -22.48
C ASN A 72 -10.16 -13.88 -22.00
N ASP A 73 -10.95 -14.53 -22.86
CA ASP A 73 -11.59 -15.82 -22.58
C ASP A 73 -10.60 -16.98 -22.41
N ASP A 74 -9.32 -16.79 -22.78
CA ASP A 74 -8.28 -17.81 -22.62
C ASP A 74 -7.67 -17.82 -21.20
N THR A 75 -8.05 -16.86 -20.33
CA THR A 75 -7.61 -16.82 -18.93
C THR A 75 -8.68 -17.37 -17.99
N ASP A 76 -8.27 -18.00 -16.90
CA ASP A 76 -9.20 -18.54 -15.88
C ASP A 76 -10.12 -17.46 -15.28
N ASP A 77 -9.67 -16.21 -15.29
CA ASP A 77 -10.37 -15.06 -14.69
C ASP A 77 -11.19 -14.25 -15.72
N GLY A 78 -11.12 -14.62 -17.02
CA GLY A 78 -11.80 -13.92 -18.11
C GLY A 78 -11.20 -12.56 -18.46
N VAL A 79 -10.06 -12.19 -17.86
CA VAL A 79 -9.40 -10.90 -18.06
C VAL A 79 -7.89 -11.04 -18.12
N GLU A 80 -7.26 -10.19 -18.92
CA GLU A 80 -5.82 -9.98 -18.98
C GLU A 80 -5.47 -8.61 -18.43
N ILE A 81 -4.46 -8.53 -17.58
CA ILE A 81 -3.94 -7.28 -17.06
C ILE A 81 -2.96 -6.68 -18.08
N LEU A 82 -3.24 -5.45 -18.49
CA LEU A 82 -2.38 -4.69 -19.41
C LEU A 82 -1.30 -3.96 -18.60
N ASN A 83 -0.23 -4.68 -18.27
CA ASN A 83 0.84 -4.17 -17.41
C ASN A 83 1.40 -2.84 -17.92
N ASP A 84 1.99 -2.84 -19.10
CA ASP A 84 2.74 -1.70 -19.63
C ASP A 84 1.85 -0.48 -19.89
N GLU A 85 0.60 -0.72 -20.33
CA GLU A 85 -0.38 0.34 -20.50
C GLU A 85 -0.81 0.96 -19.18
N SER A 86 -0.73 0.20 -18.07
CA SER A 86 -1.08 0.68 -16.74
C SER A 86 -0.03 1.63 -16.18
N LEU A 87 1.26 1.41 -16.48
CA LEU A 87 2.38 2.16 -15.91
C LEU A 87 2.23 3.67 -16.10
N LYS A 88 1.75 4.11 -17.27
CA LYS A 88 1.55 5.54 -17.57
C LYS A 88 0.48 6.19 -16.68
N TYR A 89 -0.53 5.45 -16.24
CA TYR A 89 -1.58 5.97 -15.36
C TYR A 89 -1.10 5.98 -13.91
N ILE A 90 -0.42 4.94 -13.49
CA ILE A 90 0.24 4.84 -12.18
C ILE A 90 1.22 5.99 -11.98
N ALA A 91 2.07 6.26 -12.98
CA ALA A 91 2.98 7.40 -12.96
C ALA A 91 2.25 8.76 -12.91
N LYS A 92 1.12 8.92 -13.62
CA LYS A 92 0.29 10.14 -13.52
C LYS A 92 -0.27 10.34 -12.13
N VAL A 93 -0.72 9.28 -11.46
CA VAL A 93 -1.20 9.35 -10.06
C VAL A 93 -0.09 9.86 -9.16
N ALA A 94 1.09 9.24 -9.21
CA ALA A 94 2.25 9.64 -8.41
C ALA A 94 2.64 11.11 -8.61
N VAL A 95 2.73 11.58 -9.87
CA VAL A 95 3.00 12.98 -10.19
C VAL A 95 1.90 13.91 -9.67
N SER A 96 0.62 13.50 -9.72
CA SER A 96 -0.48 14.32 -9.22
C SER A 96 -0.41 14.49 -7.70
N TYR A 97 0.00 13.44 -6.97
CA TYR A 97 0.23 13.49 -5.52
C TYR A 97 1.45 14.35 -5.17
N ALA A 98 2.54 14.26 -5.96
CA ALA A 98 3.71 15.11 -5.81
C ALA A 98 3.36 16.60 -5.98
N LYS A 99 2.54 16.96 -6.99
CA LYS A 99 1.99 18.32 -7.17
C LYS A 99 1.11 18.78 -6.01
N ALA A 100 0.51 17.85 -5.28
CA ALA A 100 -0.28 18.17 -4.08
C ALA A 100 0.58 18.33 -2.82
N GLY A 101 1.88 17.95 -2.85
CA GLY A 101 2.83 18.10 -1.75
C GLY A 101 3.04 16.83 -0.92
N VAL A 102 2.79 15.64 -1.47
CA VAL A 102 3.09 14.37 -0.80
C VAL A 102 4.61 14.24 -0.55
N ASP A 103 4.99 13.60 0.54
CA ASP A 103 6.39 13.31 0.85
C ASP A 103 6.84 11.97 0.25
N ILE A 104 5.94 10.98 0.26
CA ILE A 104 6.22 9.62 -0.20
C ILE A 104 5.06 9.12 -1.05
N VAL A 105 5.33 8.54 -2.21
CA VAL A 105 4.36 7.78 -2.99
C VAL A 105 4.57 6.28 -2.75
N ALA A 106 3.48 5.55 -2.56
CA ALA A 106 3.55 4.14 -2.19
C ALA A 106 2.77 3.27 -3.20
N PRO A 107 3.41 2.83 -4.30
CA PRO A 107 2.77 2.00 -5.32
C PRO A 107 2.39 0.64 -4.77
N SER A 108 1.09 0.34 -4.77
CA SER A 108 0.51 -0.89 -4.24
C SER A 108 -0.16 -1.76 -5.31
N ASP A 109 -0.01 -1.40 -6.56
CA ASP A 109 -0.67 -2.02 -7.71
C ASP A 109 -0.06 -3.36 -8.13
N MET A 110 1.23 -3.59 -7.93
CA MET A 110 2.01 -4.78 -8.31
C MET A 110 2.24 -4.93 -9.83
N MET A 111 2.18 -3.84 -10.59
CA MET A 111 2.59 -3.88 -12.00
C MET A 111 4.12 -3.91 -12.09
N ASP A 112 4.66 -4.73 -12.98
CA ASP A 112 6.10 -4.82 -13.22
C ASP A 112 6.63 -3.53 -13.86
N GLY A 113 7.81 -3.04 -13.40
CA GLY A 113 8.40 -1.78 -13.88
C GLY A 113 7.75 -0.50 -13.34
N ARG A 114 6.83 -0.59 -12.37
CA ARG A 114 6.09 0.56 -11.86
C ARG A 114 6.96 1.56 -11.09
N VAL A 115 7.99 1.07 -10.40
CA VAL A 115 8.88 1.94 -9.62
C VAL A 115 9.72 2.80 -10.55
N ASP A 116 10.29 2.24 -11.61
CA ASP A 116 11.03 2.97 -12.64
C ASP A 116 10.13 3.99 -13.35
N ALA A 117 8.92 3.60 -13.74
CA ALA A 117 7.96 4.50 -14.39
C ALA A 117 7.59 5.69 -13.50
N ILE A 118 7.38 5.46 -12.19
CA ILE A 118 7.11 6.51 -11.20
C ILE A 118 8.34 7.39 -11.01
N ARG A 119 9.52 6.82 -10.80
CA ARG A 119 10.76 7.58 -10.57
C ARG A 119 11.08 8.48 -11.75
N THR A 120 11.04 7.92 -12.95
CA THR A 120 11.24 8.68 -14.19
C THR A 120 10.25 9.84 -14.30
N ALA A 121 8.95 9.58 -14.10
CA ALA A 121 7.94 10.63 -14.22
C ALA A 121 8.06 11.72 -13.13
N LEU A 122 8.42 11.35 -11.91
CA LEU A 122 8.68 12.32 -10.83
C LEU A 122 9.88 13.21 -11.18
N ASP A 123 10.98 12.64 -11.67
CA ASP A 123 12.20 13.35 -12.02
C ASP A 123 11.97 14.30 -13.21
N GLU A 124 11.29 13.86 -14.25
CA GLU A 124 10.92 14.69 -15.39
C GLU A 124 10.05 15.90 -15.01
N ASN A 125 9.28 15.79 -13.92
CA ASN A 125 8.47 16.88 -13.37
C ASN A 125 9.16 17.68 -12.25
N GLY A 126 10.45 17.40 -11.93
CA GLY A 126 11.23 18.12 -10.93
C GLY A 126 10.98 17.71 -9.48
N PHE A 127 10.36 16.55 -9.24
CA PHE A 127 10.04 16.04 -7.90
C PHE A 127 11.10 15.05 -7.39
N TYR A 128 12.37 15.39 -7.48
CA TYR A 128 13.51 14.56 -7.11
C TYR A 128 13.51 14.10 -5.65
N ASN A 129 12.85 14.86 -4.75
CA ASN A 129 12.85 14.60 -3.31
C ASN A 129 11.61 13.80 -2.86
N VAL A 130 10.68 13.48 -3.75
CA VAL A 130 9.55 12.61 -3.41
C VAL A 130 10.05 11.17 -3.41
N MET A 131 9.97 10.52 -2.25
CA MET A 131 10.43 9.14 -2.07
C MET A 131 9.40 8.13 -2.57
N ILE A 132 9.89 6.93 -2.90
CA ILE A 132 9.07 5.79 -3.35
C ILE A 132 9.13 4.68 -2.29
N MET A 133 7.98 4.38 -1.68
CA MET A 133 7.80 3.25 -0.76
C MET A 133 7.07 2.13 -1.50
N SER A 134 7.83 1.22 -2.12
CA SER A 134 7.24 0.17 -2.92
C SER A 134 6.64 -0.94 -2.07
N TYR A 135 5.44 -1.40 -2.44
CA TYR A 135 4.86 -2.65 -1.93
C TYR A 135 5.55 -3.85 -2.60
N SER A 136 6.84 -4.00 -2.38
CA SER A 136 7.71 -4.92 -3.12
C SER A 136 7.29 -6.38 -2.95
N ALA A 137 6.96 -6.80 -1.73
CA ALA A 137 6.52 -8.16 -1.42
C ALA A 137 5.06 -8.16 -0.94
N LYS A 138 4.12 -7.97 -1.87
CA LYS A 138 2.69 -8.00 -1.60
C LYS A 138 2.07 -9.30 -2.07
N TYR A 139 1.66 -10.12 -1.11
CA TYR A 139 1.07 -11.43 -1.35
C TYR A 139 -0.44 -11.36 -1.59
N ALA A 140 -0.97 -12.25 -2.41
CA ALA A 140 -2.41 -12.52 -2.48
C ALA A 140 -2.87 -13.05 -1.11
N SER A 141 -3.85 -12.37 -0.47
CA SER A 141 -4.17 -12.68 0.91
C SER A 141 -5.66 -12.49 1.23
N ALA A 142 -6.20 -13.44 2.02
CA ALA A 142 -7.53 -13.36 2.60
C ALA A 142 -7.64 -12.26 3.69
N PHE A 143 -6.50 -11.78 4.22
CA PHE A 143 -6.49 -10.73 5.24
C PHE A 143 -6.80 -9.33 4.70
N TYR A 144 -7.07 -9.18 3.38
CA TYR A 144 -7.43 -7.88 2.79
C TYR A 144 -8.92 -7.57 2.78
N GLU A 145 -9.80 -8.54 3.08
CA GLU A 145 -11.25 -8.40 2.93
C GLU A 145 -11.85 -7.17 3.65
N PRO A 146 -11.50 -6.87 4.94
CA PRO A 146 -12.06 -5.69 5.58
C PRO A 146 -11.68 -4.36 4.89
N PHE A 147 -10.46 -4.28 4.33
CA PHE A 147 -10.03 -3.11 3.56
C PHE A 147 -10.74 -3.03 2.21
N ARG A 148 -10.91 -4.14 1.49
CA ARG A 148 -11.61 -4.17 0.20
C ARG A 148 -13.03 -3.66 0.33
N ALA A 149 -13.73 -4.09 1.39
CA ALA A 149 -15.07 -3.61 1.69
C ALA A 149 -15.09 -2.10 2.03
N ALA A 150 -14.14 -1.63 2.85
CA ALA A 150 -14.06 -0.22 3.25
C ALA A 150 -13.67 0.72 2.11
N ALA A 151 -12.81 0.26 1.18
CA ALA A 151 -12.31 1.03 0.05
C ALA A 151 -13.15 0.88 -1.23
N ASP A 152 -14.22 0.09 -1.18
CA ASP A 152 -15.05 -0.25 -2.35
C ASP A 152 -14.20 -0.63 -3.58
N SER A 153 -13.22 -1.53 -3.36
CA SER A 153 -12.19 -1.89 -4.33
C SER A 153 -12.13 -3.39 -4.65
N SER A 154 -13.19 -4.12 -4.38
CA SER A 154 -13.28 -5.52 -4.77
C SER A 154 -13.37 -5.65 -6.29
N PRO A 155 -12.62 -6.57 -6.94
CA PRO A 155 -12.76 -6.81 -8.37
C PRO A 155 -14.18 -7.22 -8.73
N THR A 156 -14.72 -6.69 -9.81
CA THR A 156 -16.04 -7.07 -10.35
C THR A 156 -15.97 -8.34 -11.19
N CYS A 157 -14.78 -8.73 -11.63
CA CYS A 157 -14.49 -9.95 -12.39
C CYS A 157 -13.13 -10.50 -11.93
N GLY A 158 -12.93 -11.82 -12.06
CA GLY A 158 -11.69 -12.48 -11.72
C GLY A 158 -11.22 -12.28 -10.28
N ASN A 159 -9.91 -12.28 -10.13
CA ASN A 159 -9.24 -12.07 -8.85
C ASN A 159 -7.89 -11.34 -9.07
N ARG A 160 -7.08 -11.16 -8.02
CA ARG A 160 -5.79 -10.46 -8.12
C ARG A 160 -4.57 -11.39 -8.07
N LYS A 161 -4.77 -12.72 -8.17
CA LYS A 161 -3.67 -13.69 -8.04
C LYS A 161 -2.71 -13.68 -9.23
N SER A 162 -3.13 -13.15 -10.37
CA SER A 162 -2.28 -13.02 -11.57
C SER A 162 -1.15 -11.99 -11.41
N TYR A 163 -1.27 -11.05 -10.44
CA TYR A 163 -0.27 -10.00 -10.21
C TYR A 163 0.08 -9.77 -8.73
N GLN A 164 -0.62 -10.38 -7.78
CA GLN A 164 -0.16 -10.46 -6.39
C GLN A 164 0.55 -11.79 -6.17
N MET A 165 1.61 -11.77 -5.37
CA MET A 165 2.48 -12.92 -5.17
C MET A 165 1.75 -14.13 -4.58
N ASP A 166 2.17 -15.32 -4.98
CA ASP A 166 1.66 -16.57 -4.42
C ASP A 166 2.08 -16.71 -2.94
N PRO A 167 1.13 -16.90 -2.01
CA PRO A 167 1.44 -17.10 -0.60
C PRO A 167 2.39 -18.27 -0.30
N ALA A 168 2.50 -19.24 -1.18
CA ALA A 168 3.38 -20.39 -1.03
C ALA A 168 4.82 -20.13 -1.53
N ASN A 169 5.07 -18.99 -2.21
CA ASN A 169 6.36 -18.70 -2.82
C ASN A 169 7.13 -17.61 -2.04
N ALA A 170 8.20 -18.02 -1.32
CA ALA A 170 9.05 -17.08 -0.60
C ALA A 170 10.16 -16.46 -1.49
N LEU A 171 10.62 -17.18 -2.52
CA LEU A 171 11.77 -16.76 -3.32
C LEU A 171 11.45 -15.57 -4.24
N GLU A 172 10.22 -15.46 -4.67
CA GLU A 172 9.74 -14.33 -5.49
C GLU A 172 9.91 -13.00 -4.76
N ALA A 173 9.70 -12.97 -3.43
CA ALA A 173 9.85 -11.75 -2.64
C ALA A 173 11.25 -11.13 -2.74
N ILE A 174 12.30 -11.95 -2.81
CA ILE A 174 13.68 -11.47 -2.97
C ILE A 174 13.84 -10.84 -4.35
N ARG A 175 13.35 -11.49 -5.41
CA ARG A 175 13.42 -10.99 -6.78
C ARG A 175 12.69 -9.67 -6.93
N GLU A 176 11.45 -9.58 -6.45
CA GLU A 176 10.64 -8.36 -6.53
C GLU A 176 11.30 -7.18 -5.78
N CYS A 177 11.85 -7.44 -4.59
CA CYS A 177 12.60 -6.44 -3.86
C CYS A 177 13.87 -6.00 -4.61
N GLU A 178 14.60 -6.93 -5.24
CA GLU A 178 15.80 -6.62 -6.02
C GLU A 178 15.47 -5.73 -7.24
N LEU A 179 14.40 -6.05 -7.96
CA LEU A 179 13.93 -5.25 -9.08
C LEU A 179 13.52 -3.85 -8.63
N ASP A 180 12.70 -3.73 -7.59
CA ASP A 180 12.29 -2.44 -7.05
C ASP A 180 13.48 -1.57 -6.59
N VAL A 181 14.53 -2.17 -6.01
CA VAL A 181 15.77 -1.47 -5.66
C VAL A 181 16.47 -0.93 -6.91
N ILE A 182 16.61 -1.75 -7.95
CA ILE A 182 17.23 -1.37 -9.23
C ILE A 182 16.43 -0.24 -9.90
N GLU A 183 15.12 -0.28 -9.81
CA GLU A 183 14.19 0.71 -10.35
C GLU A 183 14.15 2.02 -9.56
N GLY A 184 14.75 2.08 -8.35
CA GLY A 184 14.90 3.29 -7.56
C GLY A 184 13.92 3.45 -6.39
N ALA A 185 13.44 2.35 -5.80
CA ALA A 185 12.71 2.40 -4.54
C ALA A 185 13.58 2.90 -3.38
N ASP A 186 13.01 3.75 -2.52
CA ASP A 186 13.66 4.25 -1.30
C ASP A 186 13.33 3.36 -0.08
N PHE A 187 12.18 2.68 -0.11
CA PHE A 187 11.70 1.76 0.92
C PHE A 187 11.17 0.49 0.28
N LEU A 188 11.42 -0.64 0.92
CA LEU A 188 10.80 -1.92 0.59
C LEU A 188 9.67 -2.23 1.57
N MET A 189 8.56 -2.83 1.11
CA MET A 189 7.45 -3.18 2.00
C MET A 189 7.01 -4.62 1.81
N VAL A 190 6.78 -5.30 2.94
CA VAL A 190 6.14 -6.62 3.00
C VAL A 190 4.68 -6.47 3.46
N LYS A 191 3.75 -7.08 2.73
CA LYS A 191 2.31 -7.05 3.02
C LYS A 191 1.64 -8.39 2.66
N PRO A 192 0.87 -9.00 3.59
CA PRO A 192 0.64 -8.66 5.01
C PRO A 192 1.89 -8.85 5.91
N ALA A 193 1.76 -8.55 7.21
CA ALA A 193 2.90 -8.62 8.14
C ALA A 193 2.95 -9.92 8.95
N LEU A 194 1.96 -10.20 9.80
CA LEU A 194 2.01 -11.31 10.77
C LEU A 194 2.16 -12.69 10.12
N PRO A 195 1.43 -13.03 9.03
CA PRO A 195 1.60 -14.32 8.37
C PRO A 195 2.90 -14.46 7.58
N TYR A 196 3.70 -13.38 7.46
CA TYR A 196 4.89 -13.28 6.62
C TYR A 196 6.11 -12.75 7.38
N LEU A 197 6.23 -13.07 8.69
CA LEU A 197 7.39 -12.69 9.52
C LEU A 197 8.70 -13.30 9.00
N ASP A 198 8.64 -14.47 8.41
CA ASP A 198 9.74 -15.14 7.72
C ASP A 198 10.22 -14.33 6.51
N ILE A 199 9.30 -13.82 5.70
CA ILE A 199 9.61 -12.96 4.55
C ILE A 199 10.22 -11.65 5.01
N ILE A 200 9.64 -11.00 6.04
CA ILE A 200 10.21 -9.77 6.63
C ILE A 200 11.66 -10.03 7.08
N LYS A 201 11.90 -11.17 7.74
CA LYS A 201 13.23 -11.56 8.20
C LYS A 201 14.19 -11.77 7.03
N THR A 202 13.75 -12.47 5.99
CA THR A 202 14.56 -12.74 4.81
C THR A 202 14.93 -11.46 4.09
N ILE A 203 13.96 -10.56 3.81
CA ILE A 203 14.22 -9.28 3.14
C ILE A 203 15.17 -8.40 3.97
N ARG A 204 15.02 -8.37 5.30
CA ARG A 204 15.95 -7.65 6.19
C ARG A 204 17.39 -8.16 6.10
N GLU A 205 17.60 -9.46 5.90
CA GLU A 205 18.93 -10.05 5.79
C GLU A 205 19.59 -9.79 4.43
N GLU A 206 18.79 -9.65 3.37
CA GLU A 206 19.28 -9.45 2.00
C GLU A 206 19.46 -7.98 1.63
N PHE A 207 18.64 -7.07 2.20
CA PHE A 207 18.62 -5.67 1.78
C PHE A 207 18.89 -4.71 2.93
N THR A 208 19.57 -3.60 2.59
CA THR A 208 19.92 -2.53 3.54
C THR A 208 18.95 -1.34 3.52
N LEU A 209 18.04 -1.27 2.56
CA LEU A 209 17.02 -0.24 2.50
C LEU A 209 16.09 -0.30 3.72
N PRO A 210 15.49 0.83 4.12
CA PRO A 210 14.46 0.83 5.15
C PRO A 210 13.33 -0.13 4.79
N LEU A 211 13.01 -1.04 5.73
CA LEU A 211 11.99 -2.06 5.56
C LEU A 211 10.70 -1.70 6.28
N VAL A 212 9.63 -1.71 5.54
CA VAL A 212 8.27 -1.43 6.02
C VAL A 212 7.47 -2.73 6.07
N SER A 213 6.63 -2.89 7.08
CA SER A 213 5.66 -3.99 7.12
C SER A 213 4.25 -3.45 7.32
N TYR A 214 3.31 -3.96 6.54
CA TYR A 214 1.92 -3.56 6.64
C TYR A 214 1.11 -4.60 7.43
N ASN A 215 0.80 -4.26 8.69
CA ASN A 215 -0.15 -4.98 9.52
C ASN A 215 -1.57 -4.61 9.07
N VAL A 216 -2.17 -5.48 8.25
CA VAL A 216 -3.38 -5.16 7.47
C VAL A 216 -4.68 -5.28 8.27
N SER A 217 -5.76 -4.81 7.67
CA SER A 217 -7.08 -4.74 8.31
C SER A 217 -7.62 -6.09 8.81
N GLY A 218 -7.33 -7.19 8.11
CA GLY A 218 -7.73 -8.53 8.56
C GLY A 218 -6.95 -8.99 9.78
N GLU A 219 -5.67 -8.67 9.89
CA GLU A 219 -4.85 -8.94 11.08
C GLU A 219 -5.39 -8.15 12.28
N TYR A 220 -5.69 -6.87 12.07
CA TYR A 220 -6.33 -6.01 13.07
C TYR A 220 -7.67 -6.60 13.53
N SER A 221 -8.57 -6.91 12.60
CA SER A 221 -9.91 -7.43 12.89
C SER A 221 -9.86 -8.77 13.63
N MET A 222 -8.93 -9.65 13.26
CA MET A 222 -8.73 -10.96 13.91
C MET A 222 -8.37 -10.79 15.39
N ILE A 223 -7.40 -9.92 15.68
CA ILE A 223 -6.95 -9.67 17.06
C ILE A 223 -8.05 -9.00 17.88
N MET A 224 -8.70 -7.96 17.32
CA MET A 224 -9.78 -7.25 18.01
C MET A 224 -10.96 -8.17 18.30
N ALA A 225 -11.38 -9.00 17.36
CA ALA A 225 -12.46 -9.95 17.58
C ALA A 225 -12.12 -11.00 18.67
N ALA A 226 -10.86 -11.43 18.76
CA ALA A 226 -10.41 -12.34 19.81
C ALA A 226 -10.37 -11.66 21.19
N ILE A 227 -9.99 -10.37 21.26
CA ILE A 227 -10.02 -9.57 22.47
C ILE A 227 -11.47 -9.36 22.95
N GLU A 228 -12.37 -8.94 22.04
CA GLU A 228 -13.79 -8.73 22.35
C GLU A 228 -14.49 -9.99 22.90
N LYS A 229 -14.06 -11.18 22.41
CA LYS A 229 -14.58 -12.47 22.90
C LYS A 229 -13.87 -12.99 24.14
N GLY A 230 -12.88 -12.28 24.68
CA GLY A 230 -12.10 -12.68 25.85
C GLY A 230 -11.15 -13.85 25.60
N PHE A 231 -10.81 -14.17 24.34
CA PHE A 231 -9.81 -15.20 24.00
C PHE A 231 -8.38 -14.68 24.10
N LEU A 232 -8.19 -13.37 23.89
CA LEU A 232 -6.92 -12.67 24.05
C LEU A 232 -7.09 -11.46 24.97
N THR A 233 -5.99 -11.00 25.53
CA THR A 233 -5.93 -9.69 26.21
C THR A 233 -5.38 -8.63 25.25
N GLU A 234 -5.53 -7.35 25.59
CA GLU A 234 -5.01 -6.21 24.81
C GLU A 234 -3.47 -6.27 24.62
N ASN A 235 -2.76 -6.97 25.49
CA ASN A 235 -1.32 -7.21 25.34
C ASN A 235 -0.95 -7.88 24.01
N ALA A 236 -1.87 -8.64 23.39
CA ALA A 236 -1.67 -9.26 22.09
C ALA A 236 -1.42 -8.23 20.96
N ILE A 237 -1.91 -7.01 21.12
CA ILE A 237 -1.67 -5.92 20.17
C ILE A 237 -0.17 -5.57 20.15
N LEU A 238 0.40 -5.27 21.32
CA LEU A 238 1.83 -4.93 21.42
C LEU A 238 2.72 -6.12 21.06
N GLU A 239 2.38 -7.32 21.50
CA GLU A 239 3.16 -8.52 21.18
C GLU A 239 3.21 -8.75 19.65
N SER A 240 2.10 -8.51 18.95
CA SER A 240 2.03 -8.58 17.50
C SER A 240 2.94 -7.54 16.83
N LEU A 241 2.88 -6.29 17.26
CA LEU A 241 3.73 -5.22 16.71
C LEU A 241 5.21 -5.45 17.03
N ILE A 242 5.52 -5.91 18.23
CA ILE A 242 6.89 -6.29 18.64
C ILE A 242 7.40 -7.46 17.78
N SER A 243 6.54 -8.43 17.46
CA SER A 243 6.95 -9.55 16.62
C SER A 243 7.33 -9.12 15.20
N ILE A 244 6.57 -8.17 14.63
CA ILE A 244 6.89 -7.57 13.32
C ILE A 244 8.20 -6.78 13.40
N LYS A 245 8.37 -5.96 14.44
CA LYS A 245 9.62 -5.21 14.67
C LYS A 245 10.82 -6.14 14.84
N ARG A 246 10.67 -7.21 15.63
CA ARG A 246 11.71 -8.23 15.85
C ARG A 246 12.08 -8.96 14.57
N ALA A 247 11.13 -9.18 13.66
CA ALA A 247 11.40 -9.77 12.35
C ALA A 247 12.30 -8.91 11.47
N GLY A 248 12.36 -7.58 11.71
CA GLY A 248 13.31 -6.69 11.04
C GLY A 248 12.71 -5.41 10.46
N SER A 249 11.44 -5.13 10.66
CA SER A 249 10.81 -3.90 10.16
C SER A 249 11.37 -2.65 10.83
N ASP A 250 11.68 -1.63 10.03
CA ASP A 250 12.03 -0.29 10.52
C ASP A 250 10.77 0.50 10.81
N LEU A 251 9.75 0.41 9.95
CA LEU A 251 8.46 1.06 10.08
C LEU A 251 7.33 0.02 10.01
N ILE A 252 6.26 0.28 10.74
CA ILE A 252 5.05 -0.56 10.74
C ILE A 252 3.84 0.31 10.41
N ILE A 253 3.19 0.00 9.30
CA ILE A 253 1.87 0.56 8.99
C ILE A 253 0.83 -0.32 9.67
N THR A 254 -0.03 0.27 10.51
CA THR A 254 -1.01 -0.51 11.27
C THR A 254 -2.26 0.29 11.62
N ASN A 255 -3.39 -0.39 11.64
CA ASN A 255 -4.64 0.17 12.16
C ASN A 255 -4.63 0.31 13.70
N PHE A 256 -3.69 -0.31 14.40
CA PHE A 256 -3.51 -0.15 15.84
C PHE A 256 -2.83 1.16 16.24
N ALA A 257 -2.28 1.95 15.31
CA ALA A 257 -1.50 3.15 15.63
C ALA A 257 -2.25 4.13 16.55
N SER A 258 -3.52 4.41 16.25
CA SER A 258 -4.33 5.29 17.10
C SER A 258 -4.58 4.70 18.49
N TYR A 259 -4.87 3.40 18.59
CA TYR A 259 -5.09 2.72 19.85
C TYR A 259 -3.83 2.76 20.74
N VAL A 260 -2.68 2.41 20.18
CA VAL A 260 -1.40 2.37 20.88
C VAL A 260 -0.98 3.75 21.38
N LEU A 261 -1.11 4.79 20.55
CA LEU A 261 -0.71 6.16 20.91
C LEU A 261 -1.68 6.81 21.91
N LEU A 262 -2.99 6.60 21.77
CA LEU A 262 -3.98 7.20 22.66
C LEU A 262 -3.98 6.56 24.06
N ASN A 263 -3.52 5.32 24.19
CA ASN A 263 -3.40 4.61 25.45
C ASN A 263 -1.97 4.60 26.03
N ASP A 264 -1.04 5.37 25.43
CA ASP A 264 0.35 5.52 25.88
C ASP A 264 1.04 4.14 26.07
N LEU A 265 0.87 3.22 25.09
CA LEU A 265 1.38 1.84 25.15
C LEU A 265 2.80 1.67 24.57
N LEU A 266 3.45 2.73 24.11
CA LEU A 266 4.83 2.75 23.60
C LEU A 266 5.79 3.32 24.61
#